data_164cfd1bb9d2a32e1074259c71590117
#
_entry.id   164cfd1bb9d2a32e1074259c71590117
#
_cell.length_a   1.000
_cell.length_b   1.000
_cell.length_c   1.000
_cell.angle_alpha   90.00
_cell.angle_beta   90.00
_cell.angle_gamma   90.00
#
_symmetry.space_group_name_H-M   'P 1'
#
loop_
_entity.id
_entity.type
_entity.pdbx_description
1 polymer ?
#
loop_
_entity_poly.entity_id
_entity_poly.type
_entity_poly.pdbx_seq_one_letter_code
_entity_poly.pdbx_strand_id
1 'polypeptide(L)'
;NCFIRFILNNGRMVKLEHEKLPKGVVVNSLKYFIEKNPEIIRGIIKPSNNYSEERLSNILDVRSQSVVALNAAFHLDGAVVIIEKDIEVPGYIEILNLDTHKETYMSHVRSLIFLEDGAKCNVIEKTLNLNFNNNLLFSSEVVDINLSKNSSLSMIRFIDGNLDNTNINSIHVEMHENSFFDSSSFIFSNGDAREEIRINLNGKESISNINGLILGSGSSKNELLTKIRHIGKNTKSNQNIRTILSDKSRGSFQGKIRVESEADKTIANMSGKSLLLSEFARVNSKPELEILADDVNCSHGVTVGNLDLEQLFYLCSRGIPLDEAKKLLIRAFSEIIIENLPSIFKREAEGLVQTYYESH
;
A
#
# COMPACT_ATOMS: atom_id res chain seq x y z
N ASN A 1 19.25 7.87 0.65
CA ASN A 1 19.55 8.51 -0.62
C ASN A 1 18.62 7.96 -1.68
N CYS A 2 17.84 8.84 -2.33
CA CYS A 2 17.04 8.50 -3.48
C CYS A 2 17.98 8.29 -4.67
N PHE A 3 17.89 7.12 -5.31
CA PHE A 3 18.75 6.77 -6.44
C PHE A 3 18.07 7.09 -7.78
N ILE A 4 16.75 6.88 -7.83
CA ILE A 4 15.89 7.16 -8.98
C ILE A 4 14.66 7.89 -8.46
N ARG A 5 14.25 8.97 -9.12
CA ARG A 5 13.03 9.69 -8.76
C ARG A 5 12.17 9.95 -9.99
N PHE A 6 10.94 9.48 -9.92
CA PHE A 6 9.87 9.83 -10.85
C PHE A 6 9.03 10.94 -10.23
N ILE A 7 8.78 12.00 -10.97
CA ILE A 7 7.86 13.07 -10.57
C ILE A 7 6.72 13.11 -11.57
N LEU A 8 5.54 12.74 -11.10
CA LEU A 8 4.29 12.83 -11.85
C LEU A 8 3.49 14.01 -11.31
N ASN A 9 2.91 14.80 -12.18
CA ASN A 9 2.01 15.89 -11.82
C ASN A 9 0.71 15.78 -12.60
N ASN A 10 -0.40 15.71 -11.85
CA ASN A 10 -1.73 15.58 -12.43
C ASN A 10 -1.82 14.39 -13.43
N GLY A 11 -1.25 13.25 -13.06
CA GLY A 11 -1.27 12.01 -13.86
C GLY A 11 -0.29 11.96 -15.03
N ARG A 12 0.65 12.92 -15.15
CA ARG A 12 1.65 12.96 -16.24
C ARG A 12 3.06 13.00 -15.68
N MET A 13 3.97 12.24 -16.27
CA MET A 13 5.39 12.32 -15.97
C MET A 13 5.92 13.70 -16.38
N VAL A 14 6.45 14.44 -15.40
CA VAL A 14 7.08 15.75 -15.62
C VAL A 14 8.60 15.70 -15.51
N LYS A 15 9.12 14.75 -14.73
CA LYS A 15 10.56 14.59 -14.56
C LYS A 15 10.93 13.16 -14.16
N LEU A 16 12.03 12.66 -14.70
CA LEU A 16 12.72 11.46 -14.26
C LEU A 16 14.16 11.86 -13.93
N GLU A 17 14.53 11.71 -12.67
CA GLU A 17 15.86 12.00 -12.16
C GLU A 17 16.56 10.72 -11.76
N HIS A 18 17.80 10.54 -12.16
CA HIS A 18 18.63 9.42 -11.72
C HIS A 18 20.12 9.75 -11.86
N GLU A 19 20.92 9.14 -11.03
CA GLU A 19 22.34 9.01 -11.26
C GLU A 19 22.60 8.00 -12.40
N LYS A 20 23.86 7.68 -12.66
CA LYS A 20 24.19 6.65 -13.67
C LYS A 20 23.57 5.33 -13.28
N LEU A 21 22.59 4.88 -14.09
CA LEU A 21 21.91 3.61 -13.86
C LEU A 21 22.90 2.43 -13.97
N PRO A 22 22.82 1.45 -13.06
CA PRO A 22 23.51 0.18 -13.25
C PRO A 22 23.03 -0.50 -14.53
N LYS A 23 23.89 -1.27 -15.15
CA LYS A 23 23.48 -2.12 -16.28
C LYS A 23 22.39 -3.08 -15.78
N GLY A 24 21.32 -3.22 -16.54
CA GLY A 24 20.18 -4.07 -16.16
C GLY A 24 19.10 -3.36 -15.32
N VAL A 25 19.23 -2.06 -15.07
CA VAL A 25 18.14 -1.23 -14.50
C VAL A 25 17.55 -0.39 -15.61
N VAL A 26 16.26 -0.62 -15.92
CA VAL A 26 15.52 0.10 -16.95
C VAL A 26 14.38 0.87 -16.31
N VAL A 27 14.37 2.18 -16.46
CA VAL A 27 13.35 3.07 -15.92
C VAL A 27 12.91 4.08 -16.97
N ASN A 28 11.59 4.29 -17.05
CA ASN A 28 11.04 5.33 -17.93
C ASN A 28 9.56 5.59 -17.59
N SER A 29 8.92 6.52 -18.32
CA SER A 29 7.48 6.69 -18.24
C SER A 29 6.73 5.55 -18.94
N LEU A 30 5.53 5.23 -18.46
CA LEU A 30 4.67 4.22 -19.06
C LEU A 30 4.31 4.61 -20.51
N LYS A 31 4.01 5.89 -20.74
CA LYS A 31 3.73 6.41 -22.08
C LYS A 31 4.86 6.12 -23.05
N TYR A 32 6.10 6.38 -22.66
CA TYR A 32 7.27 6.08 -23.50
C TYR A 32 7.37 4.59 -23.82
N PHE A 33 7.15 3.71 -22.82
CA PHE A 33 7.19 2.27 -23.04
C PHE A 33 6.09 1.77 -23.97
N ILE A 34 4.87 2.28 -23.85
CA ILE A 34 3.77 1.93 -24.76
C ILE A 34 4.11 2.31 -26.19
N GLU A 35 4.72 3.48 -26.41
CA GLU A 35 5.07 3.97 -27.73
C GLU A 35 6.27 3.23 -28.36
N LYS A 36 7.27 2.87 -27.59
CA LYS A 36 8.54 2.31 -28.08
C LYS A 36 8.65 0.79 -27.98
N ASN A 37 8.02 0.19 -26.96
CA ASN A 37 8.15 -1.23 -26.65
C ASN A 37 6.79 -1.88 -26.36
N PRO A 38 5.80 -1.78 -27.27
CA PRO A 38 4.44 -2.27 -27.00
C PRO A 38 4.38 -3.77 -26.68
N GLU A 39 5.31 -4.57 -27.21
CA GLU A 39 5.34 -6.00 -26.96
C GLU A 39 5.82 -6.34 -25.53
N ILE A 40 6.75 -5.56 -24.97
CA ILE A 40 7.21 -5.73 -23.59
C ILE A 40 6.03 -5.46 -22.65
N ILE A 41 5.32 -4.36 -22.85
CA ILE A 41 4.15 -4.02 -22.06
C ILE A 41 3.06 -5.08 -22.16
N ARG A 42 2.78 -5.58 -23.38
CA ARG A 42 1.83 -6.68 -23.58
C ARG A 42 2.30 -7.97 -22.88
N GLY A 43 3.60 -8.26 -22.84
CA GLY A 43 4.17 -9.40 -22.13
C GLY A 43 4.04 -9.28 -20.61
N ILE A 44 4.21 -8.07 -20.07
CA ILE A 44 4.08 -7.80 -18.62
C ILE A 44 2.61 -7.80 -18.18
N ILE A 45 1.73 -7.19 -18.99
CA ILE A 45 0.29 -7.10 -18.70
C ILE A 45 -0.46 -8.40 -19.04
N LYS A 46 0.00 -9.16 -20.04
CA LYS A 46 -0.57 -10.47 -20.36
C LYS A 46 -0.04 -11.51 -19.37
N PRO A 47 -0.91 -12.24 -18.69
CA PRO A 47 -0.50 -13.44 -17.98
C PRO A 47 0.15 -14.41 -18.97
N SER A 48 1.21 -15.09 -18.54
CA SER A 48 1.85 -16.17 -19.30
C SER A 48 0.80 -17.13 -19.89
N ASN A 49 1.02 -17.63 -21.08
CA ASN A 49 0.12 -18.38 -21.96
C ASN A 49 -0.65 -19.59 -21.38
N ASN A 50 -0.63 -19.81 -20.07
CA ASN A 50 -1.34 -20.91 -19.38
C ASN A 50 -2.55 -20.48 -18.55
N TYR A 51 -3.02 -19.24 -18.71
CA TYR A 51 -4.17 -18.76 -17.95
C TYR A 51 -5.32 -18.43 -18.90
N SER A 52 -6.36 -19.27 -18.80
CA SER A 52 -7.62 -19.16 -19.53
C SER A 52 -8.26 -17.76 -19.42
N GLU A 53 -9.15 -17.44 -20.37
CA GLU A 53 -9.98 -16.22 -20.41
C GLU A 53 -10.70 -15.91 -19.09
N GLU A 54 -10.86 -16.90 -18.20
CA GLU A 54 -11.31 -16.74 -16.81
C GLU A 54 -10.47 -15.75 -15.96
N ARG A 55 -9.20 -15.51 -16.27
CA ARG A 55 -8.38 -14.55 -15.50
C ARG A 55 -8.58 -13.10 -15.89
N LEU A 56 -8.91 -12.80 -17.10
CA LEU A 56 -9.38 -11.45 -17.47
C LEU A 56 -10.70 -11.13 -16.76
N SER A 57 -11.59 -12.08 -16.63
CA SER A 57 -12.84 -11.94 -15.86
C SER A 57 -12.61 -11.90 -14.34
N ASN A 58 -11.57 -12.55 -13.82
CA ASN A 58 -11.21 -12.56 -12.39
C ASN A 58 -10.33 -11.36 -11.97
N ILE A 59 -9.54 -10.80 -12.90
CA ILE A 59 -8.84 -9.51 -12.71
C ILE A 59 -9.86 -8.36 -12.86
N LEU A 60 -10.82 -8.51 -13.72
CA LEU A 60 -11.92 -7.57 -13.97
C LEU A 60 -13.24 -8.10 -13.37
N ASP A 61 -13.26 -8.46 -12.09
CA ASP A 61 -14.54 -8.41 -11.39
C ASP A 61 -14.97 -6.94 -11.37
N VAL A 62 -15.70 -6.57 -12.43
CA VAL A 62 -16.14 -5.20 -12.72
C VAL A 62 -16.90 -4.56 -11.53
N ARG A 63 -17.44 -5.37 -10.65
CA ARG A 63 -18.12 -4.89 -9.44
C ARG A 63 -17.14 -4.57 -8.30
N SER A 64 -16.03 -5.31 -8.18
CA SER A 64 -15.02 -5.09 -7.15
C SER A 64 -13.80 -4.30 -7.64
N GLN A 65 -13.66 -4.07 -8.96
CA GLN A 65 -12.51 -3.41 -9.58
C GLN A 65 -12.88 -2.29 -10.57
N SER A 66 -14.06 -1.70 -10.40
CA SER A 66 -14.53 -0.61 -11.28
C SER A 66 -13.52 0.54 -11.39
N VAL A 67 -12.81 0.87 -10.29
CA VAL A 67 -11.80 1.94 -10.30
C VAL A 67 -10.54 1.51 -11.04
N VAL A 68 -10.12 0.26 -10.97
CA VAL A 68 -8.98 -0.26 -11.75
C VAL A 68 -9.31 -0.26 -13.25
N ALA A 69 -10.56 -0.59 -13.62
CA ALA A 69 -11.02 -0.51 -14.99
C ALA A 69 -11.10 0.95 -15.48
N LEU A 70 -11.57 1.87 -14.63
CA LEU A 70 -11.57 3.31 -14.91
C LEU A 70 -10.14 3.82 -15.11
N ASN A 71 -9.22 3.46 -14.21
CA ASN A 71 -7.80 3.79 -14.34
C ASN A 71 -7.22 3.24 -15.66
N ALA A 72 -7.50 1.99 -16.01
CA ALA A 72 -7.02 1.39 -17.26
C ALA A 72 -7.51 2.13 -18.52
N ALA A 73 -8.73 2.71 -18.45
CA ALA A 73 -9.29 3.48 -19.57
C ALA A 73 -8.74 4.91 -19.68
N PHE A 74 -8.37 5.53 -18.56
CA PHE A 74 -8.08 6.96 -18.48
C PHE A 74 -6.66 7.31 -18.01
N HIS A 75 -5.81 6.34 -17.65
CA HIS A 75 -4.43 6.65 -17.26
C HIS A 75 -3.68 7.37 -18.41
N LEU A 76 -2.95 8.38 -18.02
CA LEU A 76 -2.18 9.19 -18.97
C LEU A 76 -0.71 8.76 -19.00
N ASP A 77 -0.17 8.38 -17.83
CA ASP A 77 1.23 8.00 -17.66
C ASP A 77 1.43 7.25 -16.33
N GLY A 78 2.67 6.93 -16.01
CA GLY A 78 3.12 6.30 -14.77
C GLY A 78 4.59 5.94 -14.83
N ALA A 79 5.09 5.34 -13.77
CA ALA A 79 6.46 4.86 -13.69
C ALA A 79 6.56 3.42 -14.22
N VAL A 80 7.60 3.15 -15.00
CA VAL A 80 8.00 1.78 -15.36
C VAL A 80 9.37 1.51 -14.79
N VAL A 81 9.48 0.43 -14.02
CA VAL A 81 10.72 -0.04 -13.39
C VAL A 81 10.91 -1.50 -13.76
N ILE A 82 11.97 -1.81 -14.48
CA ILE A 82 12.36 -3.18 -14.82
C ILE A 82 13.78 -3.41 -14.30
N ILE A 83 13.94 -4.43 -13.47
CA ILE A 83 15.24 -4.80 -12.90
C ILE A 83 15.59 -6.19 -13.43
N GLU A 84 16.69 -6.26 -14.20
CA GLU A 84 17.19 -7.52 -14.77
C GLU A 84 17.72 -8.47 -13.69
N LYS A 85 17.91 -9.70 -14.10
CA LYS A 85 18.32 -10.81 -13.25
C LYS A 85 19.54 -10.50 -12.37
N ASP A 86 19.45 -10.90 -11.09
CA ASP A 86 20.50 -10.80 -10.07
C ASP A 86 21.02 -9.36 -9.82
N ILE A 87 20.26 -8.34 -10.20
CA ILE A 87 20.60 -6.94 -9.94
C ILE A 87 19.96 -6.47 -8.64
N GLU A 88 20.75 -5.82 -7.79
CA GLU A 88 20.27 -5.12 -6.61
C GLU A 88 20.42 -3.61 -6.83
N VAL A 89 19.29 -2.88 -6.76
CA VAL A 89 19.29 -1.42 -6.91
C VAL A 89 19.73 -0.78 -5.58
N PRO A 90 20.80 0.03 -5.58
CA PRO A 90 21.25 0.69 -4.36
C PRO A 90 20.26 1.80 -3.96
N GLY A 91 19.91 1.87 -2.66
CA GLY A 91 19.03 2.92 -2.13
C GLY A 91 17.57 2.73 -2.52
N TYR A 92 16.91 3.83 -2.90
CA TYR A 92 15.46 3.85 -3.13
C TYR A 92 15.10 4.40 -4.50
N ILE A 93 14.04 3.82 -5.09
CA ILE A 93 13.31 4.37 -6.22
C ILE A 93 12.11 5.14 -5.64
N GLU A 94 12.04 6.44 -5.87
CA GLU A 94 10.94 7.28 -5.40
C GLU A 94 9.98 7.58 -6.55
N ILE A 95 8.69 7.33 -6.32
CA ILE A 95 7.59 7.72 -7.20
C ILE A 95 6.80 8.79 -6.46
N LEU A 96 6.84 10.01 -6.96
CA LEU A 96 6.19 11.17 -6.37
C LEU A 96 5.02 11.59 -7.24
N ASN A 97 3.80 11.32 -6.77
CA ASN A 97 2.55 11.72 -7.39
C ASN A 97 2.07 13.03 -6.79
N LEU A 98 2.03 14.08 -7.59
CA LEU A 98 1.61 15.43 -7.18
C LEU A 98 0.30 15.78 -7.87
N ASP A 99 -0.64 16.31 -7.11
CA ASP A 99 -1.85 16.91 -7.63
C ASP A 99 -1.85 18.41 -7.34
N THR A 100 -1.70 19.21 -8.39
CA THR A 100 -1.56 20.69 -8.31
C THR A 100 -2.65 21.44 -9.07
N HIS A 101 -3.70 20.75 -9.53
CA HIS A 101 -4.74 21.33 -10.36
C HIS A 101 -5.57 22.35 -9.58
N LYS A 102 -5.88 23.50 -10.23
CA LYS A 102 -6.66 24.58 -9.62
C LYS A 102 -8.16 24.49 -9.87
N GLU A 103 -8.60 23.46 -10.56
CA GLU A 103 -10.00 23.20 -10.92
C GLU A 103 -10.37 21.77 -10.51
N THR A 104 -11.66 21.46 -10.51
CA THR A 104 -12.13 20.08 -10.34
C THR A 104 -11.49 19.17 -11.39
N TYR A 105 -10.82 18.12 -10.95
CA TYR A 105 -9.95 17.30 -11.82
C TYR A 105 -10.00 15.83 -11.47
N MET A 106 -9.68 15.00 -12.46
CA MET A 106 -9.46 13.56 -12.27
C MET A 106 -8.03 13.22 -12.71
N SER A 107 -7.31 12.53 -11.83
CA SER A 107 -5.93 12.05 -12.06
C SER A 107 -5.90 10.52 -12.05
N HIS A 108 -5.33 9.92 -13.07
CA HIS A 108 -5.18 8.48 -13.18
C HIS A 108 -3.73 8.14 -13.54
N VAL A 109 -3.04 7.46 -12.61
CA VAL A 109 -1.66 7.00 -12.77
C VAL A 109 -1.62 5.49 -12.81
N ARG A 110 -0.82 4.90 -13.71
CA ARG A 110 -0.58 3.47 -13.72
C ARG A 110 0.91 3.16 -13.80
N SER A 111 1.46 2.52 -12.79
CA SER A 111 2.88 2.18 -12.70
C SER A 111 3.09 0.68 -12.82
N LEU A 112 4.23 0.28 -13.37
CA LEU A 112 4.63 -1.12 -13.57
C LEU A 112 5.99 -1.35 -12.92
N ILE A 113 6.10 -2.38 -12.08
CA ILE A 113 7.34 -2.79 -11.44
C ILE A 113 7.56 -4.27 -11.74
N PHE A 114 8.63 -4.57 -12.46
CA PHE A 114 8.98 -5.92 -12.85
C PHE A 114 10.39 -6.26 -12.36
N LEU A 115 10.52 -7.26 -11.50
CA LEU A 115 11.77 -7.77 -11.00
C LEU A 115 12.01 -9.17 -11.58
N GLU A 116 13.11 -9.32 -12.33
CA GLU A 116 13.55 -10.63 -12.80
C GLU A 116 14.15 -11.48 -11.67
N ASP A 117 14.56 -12.71 -11.99
CA ASP A 117 15.08 -13.67 -11.01
C ASP A 117 16.23 -13.07 -10.18
N GLY A 118 16.13 -13.16 -8.87
CA GLY A 118 17.15 -12.67 -7.94
C GLY A 118 17.26 -11.15 -7.82
N ALA A 119 16.47 -10.37 -8.57
CA ALA A 119 16.51 -8.91 -8.54
C ALA A 119 15.97 -8.36 -7.23
N LYS A 120 16.53 -7.22 -6.76
CA LYS A 120 16.11 -6.57 -5.52
C LYS A 120 16.02 -5.05 -5.68
N CYS A 121 14.97 -4.46 -5.13
CA CYS A 121 14.89 -3.00 -4.99
C CYS A 121 13.98 -2.57 -3.83
N ASN A 122 14.10 -1.28 -3.48
CA ASN A 122 13.22 -0.62 -2.53
C ASN A 122 12.50 0.53 -3.24
N VAL A 123 11.19 0.62 -3.09
CA VAL A 123 10.36 1.66 -3.72
C VAL A 123 9.66 2.48 -2.64
N ILE A 124 9.61 3.78 -2.85
CA ILE A 124 8.80 4.69 -2.05
C ILE A 124 7.84 5.40 -2.97
N GLU A 125 6.57 5.33 -2.65
CA GLU A 125 5.56 6.07 -3.36
C GLU A 125 4.90 7.08 -2.43
N LYS A 126 4.82 8.32 -2.89
CA LYS A 126 4.19 9.43 -2.16
C LYS A 126 3.14 10.07 -3.03
N THR A 127 1.92 10.12 -2.51
CA THR A 127 0.83 10.88 -3.10
C THR A 127 0.59 12.11 -2.28
N LEU A 128 0.85 13.27 -2.87
CA LEU A 128 0.72 14.57 -2.21
C LEU A 128 -0.25 15.45 -2.98
N ASN A 129 -1.26 15.93 -2.30
CA ASN A 129 -2.14 16.94 -2.84
C ASN A 129 -1.67 18.34 -2.40
N LEU A 130 -1.22 19.11 -3.38
CA LEU A 130 -0.75 20.49 -3.20
C LEU A 130 -1.82 21.53 -3.61
N ASN A 131 -3.06 21.10 -3.83
CA ASN A 131 -4.17 21.99 -4.14
C ASN A 131 -4.78 22.53 -2.84
N PHE A 132 -4.63 23.81 -2.60
CA PHE A 132 -5.17 24.51 -1.43
C PHE A 132 -6.54 25.16 -1.69
N ASN A 133 -7.08 25.02 -2.88
CA ASN A 133 -8.42 25.46 -3.22
C ASN A 133 -9.40 24.31 -2.98
N ASN A 134 -10.59 24.59 -2.47
CA ASN A 134 -11.66 23.62 -2.17
C ASN A 134 -12.27 23.01 -3.47
N ASN A 135 -11.44 22.56 -4.39
CA ASN A 135 -11.88 21.93 -5.63
C ASN A 135 -11.86 20.40 -5.47
N LEU A 136 -12.89 19.76 -5.99
CA LEU A 136 -12.97 18.30 -5.94
C LEU A 136 -11.86 17.67 -6.78
N LEU A 137 -11.08 16.80 -6.15
CA LEU A 137 -10.11 15.96 -6.83
C LEU A 137 -10.49 14.49 -6.65
N PHE A 138 -10.54 13.78 -7.77
CA PHE A 138 -10.55 12.32 -7.76
C PHE A 138 -9.22 11.81 -8.32
N SER A 139 -8.46 11.07 -7.53
CA SER A 139 -7.24 10.42 -8.02
C SER A 139 -7.33 8.91 -7.88
N SER A 140 -6.77 8.20 -8.85
CA SER A 140 -6.56 6.76 -8.75
C SER A 140 -5.17 6.38 -9.23
N GLU A 141 -4.49 5.61 -8.40
CA GLU A 141 -3.18 5.06 -8.70
C GLU A 141 -3.27 3.54 -8.74
N VAL A 142 -2.76 2.94 -9.79
CA VAL A 142 -2.65 1.49 -9.92
C VAL A 142 -1.20 1.13 -10.10
N VAL A 143 -0.70 0.21 -9.27
CA VAL A 143 0.65 -0.33 -9.37
C VAL A 143 0.56 -1.82 -9.62
N ASP A 144 1.02 -2.26 -10.79
CA ASP A 144 1.14 -3.67 -11.13
C ASP A 144 2.58 -4.15 -10.90
N ILE A 145 2.75 -5.16 -10.05
CA ILE A 145 4.05 -5.68 -9.61
C ILE A 145 4.17 -7.15 -9.98
N ASN A 146 5.29 -7.50 -10.61
CA ASN A 146 5.65 -8.89 -10.85
C ASN A 146 7.00 -9.20 -10.23
N LEU A 147 7.03 -10.18 -9.34
CA LEU A 147 8.22 -10.64 -8.64
C LEU A 147 8.58 -12.04 -9.12
N SER A 148 9.62 -12.13 -9.97
CA SER A 148 10.13 -13.42 -10.44
C SER A 148 10.83 -14.20 -9.31
N LYS A 149 11.35 -15.36 -9.62
CA LYS A 149 11.97 -16.26 -8.64
C LYS A 149 13.11 -15.60 -7.86
N ASN A 150 13.12 -15.78 -6.53
CA ASN A 150 14.12 -15.23 -5.61
C ASN A 150 14.23 -13.70 -5.61
N SER A 151 13.31 -12.98 -6.22
CA SER A 151 13.31 -11.52 -6.20
C SER A 151 12.76 -10.95 -4.92
N SER A 152 13.11 -9.70 -4.59
CA SER A 152 12.71 -9.04 -3.36
C SER A 152 12.36 -7.57 -3.60
N LEU A 153 11.16 -7.17 -3.15
CA LEU A 153 10.70 -5.78 -3.19
C LEU A 153 10.23 -5.34 -1.80
N SER A 154 10.78 -4.23 -1.32
CA SER A 154 10.22 -3.50 -0.19
C SER A 154 9.57 -2.21 -0.70
N MET A 155 8.32 -1.94 -0.31
CA MET A 155 7.56 -0.79 -0.76
C MET A 155 7.00 0.00 0.42
N ILE A 156 7.24 1.31 0.45
CA ILE A 156 6.67 2.21 1.45
C ILE A 156 5.77 3.20 0.72
N ARG A 157 4.55 3.38 1.23
CA ARG A 157 3.58 4.30 0.63
C ARG A 157 3.10 5.32 1.64
N PHE A 158 3.07 6.57 1.23
CA PHE A 158 2.46 7.68 1.97
C PHE A 158 1.32 8.26 1.13
N ILE A 159 0.11 8.17 1.65
CA ILE A 159 -1.12 8.65 1.00
C ILE A 159 -1.67 9.79 1.82
N ASP A 160 -1.47 11.01 1.32
CA ASP A 160 -1.99 12.25 1.89
C ASP A 160 -3.06 12.84 0.99
N GLY A 161 -4.14 13.32 1.58
CA GLY A 161 -5.24 13.93 0.85
C GLY A 161 -5.93 15.04 1.67
N ASN A 162 -6.33 16.11 0.99
CA ASN A 162 -7.10 17.21 1.57
C ASN A 162 -8.59 16.88 1.68
N LEU A 163 -9.37 17.71 2.39
CA LEU A 163 -10.78 17.50 2.73
C LEU A 163 -11.70 17.13 1.55
N ASP A 164 -11.49 17.73 0.38
CA ASP A 164 -12.36 17.54 -0.79
C ASP A 164 -11.80 16.52 -1.80
N ASN A 165 -10.85 15.68 -1.35
CA ASN A 165 -10.21 14.71 -2.21
C ASN A 165 -10.72 13.29 -1.97
N THR A 166 -10.79 12.55 -3.07
CA THR A 166 -11.03 11.11 -3.06
C THR A 166 -9.87 10.41 -3.76
N ASN A 167 -9.09 9.65 -2.99
CA ASN A 167 -7.97 8.86 -3.49
C ASN A 167 -8.34 7.38 -3.44
N ILE A 168 -8.34 6.69 -4.59
CA ILE A 168 -8.60 5.25 -4.65
C ILE A 168 -7.45 4.54 -5.35
N ASN A 169 -6.64 3.85 -4.58
CA ASN A 169 -5.40 3.25 -5.02
C ASN A 169 -5.47 1.73 -5.01
N SER A 170 -4.75 1.09 -5.90
CA SER A 170 -4.70 -0.37 -6.01
C SER A 170 -3.29 -0.85 -6.29
N ILE A 171 -2.85 -1.87 -5.56
CA ILE A 171 -1.60 -2.60 -5.79
C ILE A 171 -1.95 -4.05 -6.14
N HIS A 172 -1.40 -4.53 -7.24
CA HIS A 172 -1.52 -5.92 -7.67
C HIS A 172 -0.15 -6.55 -7.70
N VAL A 173 0.05 -7.65 -6.98
CA VAL A 173 1.35 -8.32 -6.87
C VAL A 173 1.23 -9.78 -7.28
N GLU A 174 1.99 -10.18 -8.28
CA GLU A 174 2.19 -11.57 -8.66
C GLU A 174 3.56 -12.04 -8.15
N MET A 175 3.56 -13.07 -7.30
CA MET A 175 4.75 -13.55 -6.62
C MET A 175 5.10 -14.97 -7.05
N HIS A 176 6.31 -15.16 -7.58
CA HIS A 176 6.83 -16.45 -7.98
C HIS A 176 7.67 -17.11 -6.87
N GLU A 177 8.29 -18.25 -7.18
CA GLU A 177 9.01 -19.10 -6.22
C GLU A 177 10.03 -18.30 -5.40
N ASN A 178 9.97 -18.46 -4.07
CA ASN A 178 10.90 -17.86 -3.10
C ASN A 178 11.05 -16.32 -3.22
N SER A 179 10.04 -15.65 -3.78
CA SER A 179 10.04 -14.19 -3.83
C SER A 179 9.57 -13.58 -2.52
N PHE A 180 9.99 -12.34 -2.27
CA PHE A 180 9.69 -11.60 -1.05
C PHE A 180 9.07 -10.24 -1.37
N PHE A 181 7.93 -9.94 -0.74
CA PHE A 181 7.27 -8.64 -0.81
C PHE A 181 6.97 -8.11 0.59
N ASP A 182 7.49 -6.94 0.90
CA ASP A 182 7.21 -6.21 2.13
C ASP A 182 6.60 -4.85 1.79
N SER A 183 5.42 -4.55 2.31
CA SER A 183 4.73 -3.29 2.08
C SER A 183 4.32 -2.62 3.37
N SER A 184 4.59 -1.32 3.47
CA SER A 184 4.14 -0.47 4.56
C SER A 184 3.37 0.72 4.02
N SER A 185 2.07 0.81 4.34
CA SER A 185 1.17 1.88 3.86
C SER A 185 0.77 2.80 5.00
N PHE A 186 0.94 4.09 4.78
CA PHE A 186 0.55 5.17 5.70
C PHE A 186 -0.55 5.99 5.04
N ILE A 187 -1.78 5.87 5.56
CA ILE A 187 -2.98 6.56 5.05
C ILE A 187 -3.41 7.60 6.08
N PHE A 188 -3.26 8.88 5.76
CA PHE A 188 -3.59 10.01 6.65
C PHE A 188 -4.34 11.13 5.90
N SER A 189 -5.28 10.71 5.06
CA SER A 189 -6.11 11.65 4.32
C SER A 189 -7.16 12.31 5.22
N ASN A 190 -7.29 13.62 5.11
CA ASN A 190 -8.39 14.38 5.69
C ASN A 190 -9.69 14.28 4.84
N GLY A 191 -9.58 13.83 3.59
CA GLY A 191 -10.67 13.45 2.71
C GLY A 191 -10.97 11.95 2.74
N ASP A 192 -11.40 11.42 1.62
CA ASP A 192 -11.69 10.00 1.45
C ASP A 192 -10.51 9.31 0.77
N ALA A 193 -9.92 8.31 1.43
CA ALA A 193 -8.83 7.51 0.87
C ALA A 193 -9.11 6.02 0.98
N ARG A 194 -8.89 5.30 -0.10
CA ARG A 194 -9.00 3.83 -0.13
C ARG A 194 -7.79 3.24 -0.82
N GLU A 195 -7.18 2.27 -0.18
CA GLU A 195 -6.13 1.45 -0.75
C GLU A 195 -6.58 -0.01 -0.82
N GLU A 196 -6.37 -0.64 -1.95
CA GLU A 196 -6.62 -2.08 -2.12
C GLU A 196 -5.32 -2.77 -2.54
N ILE A 197 -4.87 -3.74 -1.73
CA ILE A 197 -3.66 -4.54 -1.98
C ILE A 197 -4.10 -5.97 -2.30
N ARG A 198 -3.77 -6.46 -3.51
CA ARG A 198 -4.04 -7.82 -3.96
C ARG A 198 -2.73 -8.54 -4.23
N ILE A 199 -2.54 -9.68 -3.59
CA ILE A 199 -1.31 -10.47 -3.70
C ILE A 199 -1.67 -11.92 -4.06
N ASN A 200 -1.06 -12.42 -5.13
CA ASN A 200 -1.08 -13.82 -5.49
C ASN A 200 0.28 -14.44 -5.19
N LEU A 201 0.35 -15.32 -4.22
CA LEU A 201 1.53 -16.13 -3.87
C LEU A 201 1.52 -17.40 -4.75
N ASN A 202 1.91 -17.25 -6.02
CA ASN A 202 1.84 -18.32 -7.02
C ASN A 202 2.93 -19.36 -6.84
N GLY A 203 4.14 -18.91 -6.48
CA GLY A 203 5.29 -19.77 -6.32
C GLY A 203 5.43 -20.31 -4.90
N LYS A 204 5.97 -21.51 -4.78
CA LYS A 204 6.31 -22.08 -3.46
C LYS A 204 7.28 -21.18 -2.70
N GLU A 205 7.18 -21.21 -1.36
CA GLU A 205 8.11 -20.52 -0.47
C GLU A 205 8.11 -18.98 -0.62
N SER A 206 7.14 -18.38 -1.34
CA SER A 206 7.01 -16.94 -1.41
C SER A 206 6.45 -16.37 -0.10
N ILE A 207 6.91 -15.16 0.26
CA ILE A 207 6.61 -14.51 1.54
C ILE A 207 6.16 -13.09 1.32
N SER A 208 5.03 -12.71 1.93
CA SER A 208 4.49 -11.35 1.87
C SER A 208 4.19 -10.80 3.26
N ASN A 209 4.68 -9.59 3.54
CA ASN A 209 4.33 -8.83 4.74
C ASN A 209 3.60 -7.54 4.34
N ILE A 210 2.51 -7.24 5.03
CA ILE A 210 1.75 -5.99 4.86
C ILE A 210 1.61 -5.31 6.21
N ASN A 211 2.09 -4.10 6.30
CA ASN A 211 1.92 -3.22 7.44
C ASN A 211 1.09 -2.01 7.00
N GLY A 212 0.15 -1.59 7.85
CA GLY A 212 -0.69 -0.43 7.55
C GLY A 212 -0.93 0.44 8.78
N LEU A 213 -0.78 1.74 8.62
CA LEU A 213 -1.21 2.73 9.62
C LEU A 213 -2.22 3.67 8.98
N ILE A 214 -3.44 3.64 9.52
CA ILE A 214 -4.55 4.48 9.08
C ILE A 214 -4.81 5.52 10.16
N LEU A 215 -4.69 6.79 9.81
CA LEU A 215 -5.03 7.94 10.66
C LEU A 215 -6.23 8.66 10.06
N GLY A 216 -7.27 8.90 10.85
CA GLY A 216 -8.47 9.59 10.39
C GLY A 216 -8.95 10.61 11.40
N SER A 217 -9.31 11.81 10.90
CA SER A 217 -9.82 12.93 11.68
C SER A 217 -10.94 13.65 10.95
N GLY A 218 -11.60 14.60 11.61
CA GLY A 218 -12.72 15.35 11.06
C GLY A 218 -13.86 14.45 10.60
N SER A 219 -14.17 14.43 9.31
CA SER A 219 -15.18 13.56 8.69
C SER A 219 -14.62 12.60 7.64
N SER A 220 -13.30 12.41 7.65
CA SER A 220 -12.59 11.57 6.67
C SER A 220 -13.04 10.10 6.67
N LYS A 221 -12.89 9.44 5.52
CA LYS A 221 -13.11 7.98 5.38
C LYS A 221 -11.87 7.34 4.80
N ASN A 222 -11.16 6.61 5.64
CA ASN A 222 -9.89 5.98 5.27
C ASN A 222 -10.02 4.45 5.35
N GLU A 223 -9.76 3.79 4.23
CA GLU A 223 -9.97 2.35 4.08
C GLU A 223 -8.72 1.64 3.56
N LEU A 224 -8.42 0.48 4.14
CA LEU A 224 -7.43 -0.46 3.64
C LEU A 224 -8.08 -1.82 3.41
N LEU A 225 -8.01 -2.31 2.19
CA LEU A 225 -8.48 -3.62 1.80
C LEU A 225 -7.29 -4.48 1.38
N THR A 226 -7.22 -5.69 1.89
CA THR A 226 -6.20 -6.66 1.49
C THR A 226 -6.84 -7.95 1.01
N LYS A 227 -6.34 -8.48 -0.11
CA LYS A 227 -6.75 -9.80 -0.62
C LYS A 227 -5.48 -10.59 -0.93
N ILE A 228 -5.19 -11.58 -0.11
CA ILE A 228 -4.02 -12.45 -0.27
C ILE A 228 -4.50 -13.84 -0.66
N ARG A 229 -3.98 -14.33 -1.77
CA ARG A 229 -4.26 -15.67 -2.28
C ARG A 229 -3.01 -16.52 -2.24
N HIS A 230 -3.02 -17.56 -1.43
CA HIS A 230 -1.98 -18.57 -1.36
C HIS A 230 -2.29 -19.66 -2.37
N ILE A 231 -1.39 -19.83 -3.36
CA ILE A 231 -1.53 -20.80 -4.45
C ILE A 231 -0.39 -21.82 -4.39
N GLY A 232 0.83 -21.34 -4.16
CA GLY A 232 2.01 -22.20 -3.98
C GLY A 232 2.08 -22.83 -2.60
N LYS A 233 2.82 -23.93 -2.48
CA LYS A 233 3.09 -24.60 -1.19
C LYS A 233 4.11 -23.83 -0.33
N ASN A 234 4.06 -24.01 0.99
CA ASN A 234 4.96 -23.39 1.97
C ASN A 234 4.97 -21.84 1.91
N THR A 235 3.91 -21.21 1.45
CA THR A 235 3.82 -19.76 1.34
C THR A 235 3.50 -19.12 2.68
N LYS A 236 3.96 -17.88 2.89
CA LYS A 236 3.73 -17.17 4.14
C LYS A 236 3.17 -15.77 3.88
N SER A 237 2.19 -15.36 4.70
CA SER A 237 1.73 -13.98 4.73
C SER A 237 1.51 -13.48 6.15
N ASN A 238 1.89 -12.23 6.39
CA ASN A 238 1.64 -11.56 7.66
C ASN A 238 1.06 -10.17 7.39
N GLN A 239 -0.03 -9.83 8.09
CA GLN A 239 -0.67 -8.54 7.99
C GLN A 239 -0.80 -7.91 9.37
N ASN A 240 -0.30 -6.70 9.53
CA ASN A 240 -0.36 -5.95 10.77
C ASN A 240 -0.89 -4.55 10.52
N ILE A 241 -2.16 -4.31 10.85
CA ILE A 241 -2.84 -3.05 10.57
C ILE A 241 -3.19 -2.34 11.87
N ARG A 242 -2.88 -1.03 11.91
CA ARG A 242 -3.26 -0.14 12.99
C ARG A 242 -4.14 0.98 12.45
N THR A 243 -5.21 1.29 13.17
CA THR A 243 -6.15 2.37 12.80
C THR A 243 -6.35 3.27 14.01
N ILE A 244 -6.18 4.57 13.84
CA ILE A 244 -6.40 5.58 14.87
C ILE A 244 -7.39 6.61 14.33
N LEU A 245 -8.49 6.83 15.01
CA LEU A 245 -9.59 7.66 14.55
C LEU A 245 -10.04 8.64 15.62
N SER A 246 -10.19 9.90 15.22
CA SER A 246 -10.74 10.97 16.04
C SER A 246 -12.00 11.61 15.40
N ASP A 247 -12.64 12.52 16.08
CA ASP A 247 -13.81 13.28 15.66
C ASP A 247 -14.95 12.39 15.14
N LYS A 248 -15.40 12.63 13.89
CA LYS A 248 -16.45 11.86 13.18
C LYS A 248 -15.88 10.98 12.08
N SER A 249 -14.56 10.76 12.09
CA SER A 249 -13.89 9.99 11.05
C SER A 249 -14.33 8.53 11.03
N ARG A 250 -14.17 7.92 9.87
CA ARG A 250 -14.50 6.51 9.64
C ARG A 250 -13.28 5.78 9.07
N GLY A 251 -12.93 4.67 9.70
CA GLY A 251 -11.90 3.77 9.22
C GLY A 251 -12.48 2.43 8.79
N SER A 252 -11.84 1.78 7.83
CA SER A 252 -12.19 0.40 7.49
C SER A 252 -10.92 -0.42 7.22
N PHE A 253 -10.85 -1.59 7.84
CA PHE A 253 -9.90 -2.62 7.45
C PHE A 253 -10.66 -3.88 7.05
N GLN A 254 -10.53 -4.29 5.79
CA GLN A 254 -11.10 -5.53 5.29
C GLN A 254 -9.96 -6.40 4.75
N GLY A 255 -9.71 -7.52 5.42
CA GLY A 255 -8.67 -8.46 5.04
C GLY A 255 -9.27 -9.79 4.62
N LYS A 256 -8.92 -10.29 3.43
CA LYS A 256 -9.28 -11.62 2.98
C LYS A 256 -8.02 -12.43 2.69
N ILE A 257 -7.91 -13.59 3.32
CA ILE A 257 -6.92 -14.61 3.00
C ILE A 257 -7.64 -15.79 2.38
N ARG A 258 -7.20 -16.21 1.19
CA ARG A 258 -7.67 -17.43 0.53
C ARG A 258 -6.49 -18.38 0.35
N VAL A 259 -6.67 -19.61 0.80
CA VAL A 259 -5.70 -20.71 0.64
C VAL A 259 -6.30 -21.75 -0.28
N GLU A 260 -5.67 -21.94 -1.45
CA GLU A 260 -6.11 -22.93 -2.43
C GLU A 260 -5.81 -24.35 -1.98
N SER A 261 -6.54 -25.32 -2.54
CA SER A 261 -6.49 -26.73 -2.11
C SER A 261 -5.10 -27.37 -2.17
N GLU A 262 -4.23 -26.89 -3.05
CA GLU A 262 -2.86 -27.42 -3.20
C GLU A 262 -1.81 -26.64 -2.41
N ALA A 263 -2.19 -25.57 -1.70
CA ALA A 263 -1.29 -24.68 -0.98
C ALA A 263 -0.96 -25.18 0.43
N ASP A 264 -0.53 -26.43 0.55
CA ASP A 264 -0.15 -27.03 1.84
C ASP A 264 1.00 -26.26 2.51
N LYS A 265 1.06 -26.38 3.85
CA LYS A 265 2.03 -25.73 4.73
C LYS A 265 2.04 -24.21 4.64
N THR A 266 0.90 -23.64 4.26
CA THR A 266 0.68 -22.20 4.33
C THR A 266 0.66 -21.73 5.78
N ILE A 267 1.35 -20.60 6.02
CA ILE A 267 1.30 -19.87 7.29
C ILE A 267 0.78 -18.46 7.00
N ALA A 268 -0.40 -18.11 7.54
CA ALA A 268 -1.03 -16.84 7.25
C ALA A 268 -1.59 -16.19 8.53
N ASN A 269 -1.12 -14.99 8.85
CA ASN A 269 -1.56 -14.25 10.03
C ASN A 269 -2.11 -12.88 9.62
N MET A 270 -3.24 -12.48 10.23
CA MET A 270 -3.84 -11.17 10.04
C MET A 270 -4.18 -10.56 11.39
N SER A 271 -3.63 -9.38 11.67
CA SER A 271 -3.89 -8.61 12.88
C SER A 271 -4.37 -7.21 12.55
N GLY A 272 -5.57 -6.85 13.01
CA GLY A 272 -6.10 -5.50 12.93
C GLY A 272 -6.37 -4.95 14.32
N LYS A 273 -5.77 -3.81 14.70
CA LYS A 273 -6.09 -3.13 15.96
C LYS A 273 -6.49 -1.69 15.70
N SER A 274 -7.58 -1.27 16.31
CA SER A 274 -8.13 0.06 16.12
C SER A 274 -8.29 0.78 17.45
N LEU A 275 -7.89 2.05 17.47
CA LEU A 275 -7.96 2.95 18.59
C LEU A 275 -8.92 4.09 18.26
N LEU A 276 -10.02 4.21 18.99
CA LEU A 276 -11.00 5.29 18.83
C LEU A 276 -10.73 6.35 19.90
N LEU A 277 -10.50 7.58 19.47
CA LEU A 277 -10.18 8.72 20.33
C LEU A 277 -11.40 9.60 20.62
N SER A 278 -12.53 9.35 19.95
CA SER A 278 -13.78 10.09 20.13
C SER A 278 -14.99 9.15 20.10
N GLU A 279 -16.10 9.61 20.69
CA GLU A 279 -17.38 8.88 20.70
C GLU A 279 -18.05 8.78 19.32
N PHE A 280 -17.69 9.65 18.40
CA PHE A 280 -18.28 9.70 17.06
C PHE A 280 -17.45 8.98 16.00
N ALA A 281 -16.19 8.67 16.29
CA ALA A 281 -15.34 7.86 15.42
C ALA A 281 -15.92 6.45 15.24
N ARG A 282 -15.80 5.91 14.03
CA ARG A 282 -16.33 4.58 13.71
C ARG A 282 -15.28 3.78 12.92
N VAL A 283 -15.12 2.53 13.27
CA VAL A 283 -14.29 1.59 12.51
C VAL A 283 -15.10 0.38 12.09
N ASN A 284 -14.88 -0.08 10.87
CA ASN A 284 -15.39 -1.34 10.35
C ASN A 284 -14.20 -2.28 10.08
N SER A 285 -14.13 -3.38 10.79
CA SER A 285 -13.05 -4.36 10.61
C SER A 285 -13.64 -5.72 10.26
N LYS A 286 -13.30 -6.22 9.07
CA LYS A 286 -13.83 -7.47 8.52
C LYS A 286 -12.71 -8.41 8.09
N PRO A 287 -12.20 -9.28 8.97
CA PRO A 287 -11.27 -10.33 8.58
C PRO A 287 -12.02 -11.53 8.03
N GLU A 288 -11.56 -12.06 6.89
CA GLU A 288 -12.13 -13.26 6.24
C GLU A 288 -11.03 -14.28 5.96
N LEU A 289 -11.28 -15.54 6.29
CA LEU A 289 -10.46 -16.69 5.93
C LEU A 289 -11.28 -17.65 5.06
N GLU A 290 -10.74 -17.99 3.89
CA GLU A 290 -11.29 -19.00 3.00
C GLU A 290 -10.20 -20.06 2.76
N ILE A 291 -10.27 -21.16 3.48
CA ILE A 291 -9.20 -22.17 3.54
C ILE A 291 -9.70 -23.44 2.89
N LEU A 292 -9.04 -23.85 1.79
CA LEU A 292 -9.39 -25.05 1.03
C LEU A 292 -8.35 -26.17 1.17
N ALA A 293 -7.18 -25.91 1.81
CA ALA A 293 -6.14 -26.89 2.10
C ALA A 293 -6.23 -27.36 3.55
N ASP A 294 -5.74 -28.59 3.83
CA ASP A 294 -5.85 -29.24 5.15
C ASP A 294 -4.64 -28.91 6.06
N ASP A 295 -3.41 -28.93 5.52
CA ASP A 295 -2.16 -28.72 6.30
C ASP A 295 -1.75 -27.26 6.29
N VAL A 296 -2.38 -26.43 7.13
CA VAL A 296 -2.12 -24.98 7.20
C VAL A 296 -2.16 -24.45 8.63
N ASN A 297 -1.50 -23.32 8.84
CA ASN A 297 -1.57 -22.55 10.09
C ASN A 297 -2.02 -21.11 9.78
N CYS A 298 -3.31 -20.87 9.92
CA CYS A 298 -3.92 -19.58 9.60
C CYS A 298 -4.61 -18.98 10.82
N SER A 299 -4.37 -17.70 11.07
CA SER A 299 -5.02 -16.98 12.15
C SER A 299 -5.44 -15.58 11.74
N HIS A 300 -6.48 -15.08 12.39
CA HIS A 300 -6.84 -13.67 12.34
C HIS A 300 -7.24 -13.16 13.72
N GLY A 301 -7.00 -11.88 13.98
CA GLY A 301 -7.43 -11.21 15.20
C GLY A 301 -7.70 -9.74 14.90
N VAL A 302 -8.87 -9.28 15.37
CA VAL A 302 -9.25 -7.86 15.25
C VAL A 302 -9.71 -7.35 16.59
N THR A 303 -9.22 -6.18 17.00
CA THR A 303 -9.64 -5.53 18.24
C THR A 303 -9.96 -4.06 17.98
N VAL A 304 -10.98 -3.57 18.65
CA VAL A 304 -11.37 -2.16 18.67
C VAL A 304 -11.45 -1.72 20.11
N GLY A 305 -10.80 -0.63 20.47
CA GLY A 305 -10.79 -0.10 21.81
C GLY A 305 -10.58 1.41 21.85
N ASN A 306 -10.65 1.93 23.05
CA ASN A 306 -10.27 3.31 23.39
C ASN A 306 -8.90 3.30 24.06
N LEU A 307 -8.38 4.49 24.41
CA LEU A 307 -7.20 4.60 25.25
C LEU A 307 -7.41 3.85 26.58
N ASP A 308 -6.42 3.08 26.98
CA ASP A 308 -6.43 2.35 28.24
C ASP A 308 -6.38 3.34 29.41
N LEU A 309 -7.48 3.41 30.16
CA LEU A 309 -7.62 4.36 31.26
C LEU A 309 -6.67 4.05 32.43
N GLU A 310 -6.29 2.78 32.65
CA GLU A 310 -5.34 2.41 33.69
C GLU A 310 -3.93 2.87 33.35
N GLN A 311 -3.52 2.67 32.10
CA GLN A 311 -2.24 3.19 31.58
C GLN A 311 -2.20 4.71 31.61
N LEU A 312 -3.29 5.36 31.21
CA LEU A 312 -3.42 6.81 31.23
C LEU A 312 -3.30 7.34 32.69
N PHE A 313 -4.05 6.74 33.60
CA PHE A 313 -3.97 7.07 35.05
C PHE A 313 -2.56 6.86 35.60
N TYR A 314 -1.91 5.75 35.24
CA TYR A 314 -0.53 5.48 35.66
C TYR A 314 0.44 6.57 35.23
N LEU A 315 0.39 6.98 33.95
CA LEU A 315 1.25 8.05 33.41
C LEU A 315 0.98 9.38 34.12
N CYS A 316 -0.28 9.74 34.32
CA CYS A 316 -0.66 10.95 35.05
C CYS A 316 -0.22 10.92 36.52
N SER A 317 -0.29 9.77 37.19
CA SER A 317 0.18 9.61 38.58
C SER A 317 1.70 9.77 38.73
N ARG A 318 2.45 9.63 37.60
CA ARG A 318 3.89 9.89 37.55
C ARG A 318 4.22 11.33 37.16
N GLY A 319 3.24 12.22 37.11
CA GLY A 319 3.42 13.65 36.83
C GLY A 319 3.40 14.03 35.33
N ILE A 320 3.03 13.12 34.43
CA ILE A 320 2.87 13.43 33.02
C ILE A 320 1.51 14.10 32.82
N PRO A 321 1.44 15.30 32.22
CA PRO A 321 0.17 15.94 31.91
C PRO A 321 -0.73 15.05 31.05
N LEU A 322 -2.05 15.15 31.22
CA LEU A 322 -3.03 14.27 30.56
C LEU A 322 -2.86 14.23 29.04
N ASP A 323 -2.66 15.38 28.40
CA ASP A 323 -2.53 15.45 26.95
C ASP A 323 -1.22 14.81 26.47
N GLU A 324 -0.13 14.96 27.21
CA GLU A 324 1.14 14.30 26.91
C GLU A 324 1.05 12.78 27.15
N ALA A 325 0.32 12.35 28.18
CA ALA A 325 0.08 10.93 28.43
C ALA A 325 -0.72 10.27 27.29
N LYS A 326 -1.74 10.96 26.78
CA LYS A 326 -2.48 10.52 25.57
C LYS A 326 -1.55 10.38 24.37
N LYS A 327 -0.75 11.40 24.05
CA LYS A 327 0.21 11.38 22.94
C LYS A 327 1.17 10.21 23.04
N LEU A 328 1.71 9.94 24.24
CA LEU A 328 2.61 8.81 24.46
C LEU A 328 1.94 7.45 24.16
N LEU A 329 0.70 7.24 24.62
CA LEU A 329 -0.02 5.99 24.37
C LEU A 329 -0.33 5.79 22.88
N ILE A 330 -0.71 6.85 22.20
CA ILE A 330 -1.02 6.80 20.78
C ILE A 330 0.26 6.57 19.95
N ARG A 331 1.38 7.25 20.32
CA ARG A 331 2.68 6.99 19.71
C ARG A 331 3.09 5.53 19.89
N ALA A 332 2.99 4.98 21.11
CA ALA A 332 3.29 3.58 21.38
C ALA A 332 2.42 2.62 20.55
N PHE A 333 1.15 2.97 20.29
CA PHE A 333 0.26 2.17 19.46
C PHE A 333 0.68 2.17 17.98
N SER A 334 1.17 3.28 17.45
CA SER A 334 1.64 3.43 16.06
C SER A 334 3.07 2.92 15.85
N GLU A 335 3.91 2.94 16.89
CA GLU A 335 5.34 2.59 16.82
C GLU A 335 5.58 1.20 16.23
N ILE A 336 4.71 0.23 16.51
CA ILE A 336 4.82 -1.14 15.99
C ILE A 336 4.89 -1.19 14.45
N ILE A 337 4.26 -0.24 13.76
CA ILE A 337 4.33 -0.13 12.29
C ILE A 337 5.57 0.66 11.88
N ILE A 338 5.90 1.70 12.63
CA ILE A 338 6.99 2.65 12.31
C ILE A 338 8.36 2.02 12.56
N GLU A 339 8.51 1.19 13.58
CA GLU A 339 9.79 0.54 13.93
C GLU A 339 10.41 -0.28 12.80
N ASN A 340 9.58 -0.86 11.93
CA ASN A 340 10.02 -1.66 10.80
C ASN A 340 10.51 -0.83 9.61
N LEU A 341 10.33 0.50 9.64
CA LEU A 341 10.78 1.37 8.57
C LEU A 341 12.30 1.61 8.65
N PRO A 342 12.95 1.84 7.50
CA PRO A 342 14.30 2.41 7.47
C PRO A 342 14.36 3.77 8.19
N SER A 343 15.47 4.05 8.86
CA SER A 343 15.60 5.21 9.76
C SER A 343 15.26 6.57 9.14
N ILE A 344 15.49 6.73 7.84
CA ILE A 344 15.17 7.96 7.10
C ILE A 344 13.64 8.19 7.02
N PHE A 345 12.84 7.14 6.95
CA PHE A 345 11.39 7.23 6.84
C PHE A 345 10.67 7.15 8.19
N LYS A 346 11.35 6.65 9.24
CA LYS A 346 10.82 6.70 10.61
C LYS A 346 10.47 8.12 11.01
N ARG A 347 11.38 9.07 10.79
CA ARG A 347 11.15 10.49 11.12
C ARG A 347 9.96 11.08 10.37
N GLU A 348 9.80 10.72 9.10
CA GLU A 348 8.66 11.18 8.30
C GLU A 348 7.35 10.62 8.86
N ALA A 349 7.29 9.30 9.09
CA ALA A 349 6.12 8.66 9.68
C ALA A 349 5.80 9.16 11.09
N GLU A 350 6.81 9.34 11.95
CA GLU A 350 6.67 9.94 13.29
C GLU A 350 6.13 11.38 13.19
N GLY A 351 6.65 12.19 12.25
CA GLY A 351 6.19 13.54 12.01
C GLY A 351 4.71 13.61 11.61
N LEU A 352 4.26 12.68 10.77
CA LEU A 352 2.85 12.58 10.39
C LEU A 352 1.95 12.23 11.57
N VAL A 353 2.37 11.27 12.38
CA VAL A 353 1.68 10.89 13.60
C VAL A 353 1.65 12.06 14.59
N GLN A 354 2.73 12.80 14.73
CA GLN A 354 2.80 14.01 15.57
C GLN A 354 1.87 15.12 15.06
N THR A 355 1.89 15.42 13.76
CA THR A 355 1.01 16.44 13.16
C THR A 355 -0.46 16.06 13.37
N TYR A 356 -0.79 14.78 13.26
CA TYR A 356 -2.14 14.28 13.54
C TYR A 356 -2.59 14.59 14.98
N TYR A 357 -1.69 14.51 15.98
CA TYR A 357 -2.04 14.83 17.37
C TYR A 357 -2.13 16.32 17.68
N GLU A 358 -1.27 17.10 17.06
CA GLU A 358 -1.23 18.55 17.31
C GLU A 358 -2.45 19.27 16.73
N SER A 359 -3.13 18.63 15.78
CA SER A 359 -4.34 19.15 15.17
C SER A 359 -5.64 18.69 15.85
N HIS A 360 -5.57 17.82 16.88
CA HIS A 360 -6.73 17.22 17.59
C HIS A 360 -6.47 17.04 19.08
#